data_adfb69116cb48e765d6380b4ad54c180
#
_entry.id   adfb69116cb48e765d6380b4ad54c180
#
_cell.length_a   1.000
_cell.length_b   1.000
_cell.length_c   1.000
_cell.angle_alpha   90.00
_cell.angle_beta   90.00
_cell.angle_gamma   90.00
#
_symmetry.space_group_name_H-M   'P 1'
#
loop_
_entity.id
_entity.type
_entity.pdbx_description
1 polymer ?
#
loop_
_entity_poly.entity_id
_entity_poly.type
_entity_poly.pdbx_seq_one_letter_code
_entity_poly.pdbx_strand_id
1 'polypeptide(L)'
;MSTLHRPRLIRRATAMQRQLGTPDSRPDPGCTSAHVRGLALCLLVLLPLGLAGPATEGQSFTGSVTFPSRPAVVATPAMPRPAYLQTLRDPVFGTPFTRVTDPGGRLGKDMACDEEMCRHRYSSTQAWNADQSLLVITNGCSGMCFLDGRTYRPLFHRPMGEDCKWHPTRAEEMVCVYDDRVTLWWPRTDEHQVVYRPDDYSDLSFGPYKGNVSADGRRLVLRARDATGMLVAFAYDLEERRKFPDIPVAALPGENGYCGISATGRFVMCFQTLPTGRETVHVFTVDGELIQVWPEHHRPGHGDMAIDEDGRDVYIGISKADPDKWHVIKRRLEDGAVTVLTPPGYASHASVRNIRRPGWVFLSYEGSYDKVKEASGWAPFYREIVALRIDGSGELRRIVHTHNEVSDYYSEIHASPSPDGSQVIWSSNWGEPGGPVADYVARIDWPDAKP
;
A
#
# COMPACT_ATOMS: atom_id res chain seq x y z
N MET A 1 49.18 9.06 -9.89
CA MET A 1 48.51 9.93 -8.88
C MET A 1 47.32 10.57 -9.55
N SER A 2 46.13 10.03 -9.32
CA SER A 2 44.91 10.62 -9.81
C SER A 2 43.79 10.10 -8.91
N THR A 3 43.28 10.98 -8.06
CA THR A 3 42.28 10.73 -7.02
C THR A 3 40.91 10.71 -7.66
N LEU A 4 40.24 9.57 -7.62
CA LEU A 4 38.86 9.39 -8.05
C LEU A 4 37.88 9.91 -6.96
N HIS A 5 37.12 10.92 -7.30
CA HIS A 5 35.98 11.42 -6.52
C HIS A 5 34.88 10.35 -6.52
N ARG A 6 34.49 9.85 -5.34
CA ARG A 6 33.26 9.07 -5.11
C ARG A 6 32.07 10.02 -4.97
N PRO A 7 30.93 9.75 -5.61
CA PRO A 7 29.74 10.61 -5.45
C PRO A 7 29.06 10.44 -4.10
N ARG A 8 28.59 11.57 -3.54
CA ARG A 8 27.93 11.71 -2.22
C ARG A 8 26.46 11.24 -2.16
N LEU A 9 26.04 10.29 -2.98
CA LEU A 9 24.62 9.90 -3.12
C LEU A 9 24.10 8.90 -2.05
N ILE A 10 24.98 8.23 -1.30
CA ILE A 10 24.56 7.16 -0.36
C ILE A 10 24.03 7.70 1.00
N ARG A 11 24.27 8.97 1.35
CA ARG A 11 23.87 9.49 2.67
C ARG A 11 22.42 9.98 2.80
N ARG A 12 21.67 10.20 1.73
CA ARG A 12 20.27 10.67 1.82
C ARG A 12 19.26 9.54 2.09
N ALA A 13 19.51 8.32 1.66
CA ALA A 13 18.62 7.19 1.93
C ALA A 13 18.54 6.82 3.43
N THR A 14 19.66 6.98 4.15
CA THR A 14 19.73 6.61 5.59
C THR A 14 19.08 7.64 6.53
N ALA A 15 18.89 8.88 6.11
CA ALA A 15 18.26 9.92 6.94
C ALA A 15 16.73 9.82 6.95
N MET A 16 16.12 9.27 5.87
CA MET A 16 14.67 9.12 5.76
C MET A 16 14.12 7.93 6.55
N GLN A 17 14.97 6.96 6.89
CA GLN A 17 14.61 5.78 7.69
C GLN A 17 14.43 6.06 9.20
N ARG A 18 14.89 7.21 9.71
CA ARG A 18 14.78 7.53 11.16
C ARG A 18 13.45 8.12 11.59
N GLN A 19 12.51 8.40 10.69
CA GLN A 19 11.19 8.96 11.02
C GLN A 19 10.06 7.93 11.16
N LEU A 20 10.32 6.65 10.94
CA LEU A 20 9.35 5.59 11.24
C LEU A 20 9.64 5.04 12.64
N GLY A 21 9.13 5.75 13.67
CA GLY A 21 9.21 5.33 15.06
C GLY A 21 8.53 3.98 15.28
N THR A 22 9.29 3.01 15.76
CA THR A 22 8.77 1.80 16.39
C THR A 22 8.03 2.20 17.68
N PRO A 23 6.89 1.62 18.02
CA PRO A 23 6.25 1.86 19.31
C PRO A 23 7.10 1.22 20.42
N ASP A 24 7.76 2.07 21.20
CA ASP A 24 8.51 1.68 22.40
C ASP A 24 7.51 1.35 23.51
N SER A 25 7.49 0.10 23.92
CA SER A 25 6.68 -0.38 25.04
C SER A 25 7.45 -0.21 26.35
N ARG A 26 7.26 0.92 27.06
CA ARG A 26 7.64 1.04 28.48
C ARG A 26 6.43 1.47 29.30
N PRO A 27 6.20 0.88 30.49
CA PRO A 27 5.12 1.29 31.37
C PRO A 27 5.44 2.58 32.10
N ASP A 28 4.47 3.49 32.18
CA ASP A 28 4.52 4.74 32.93
C ASP A 28 4.53 4.48 34.45
N PRO A 29 5.41 5.13 35.22
CA PRO A 29 5.24 5.22 36.65
C PRO A 29 4.37 6.43 37.03
N GLY A 30 3.39 6.18 37.88
CA GLY A 30 2.34 7.08 38.31
C GLY A 30 2.78 8.47 38.78
N CYS A 31 1.94 9.43 38.51
CA CYS A 31 2.07 10.80 39.02
C CYS A 31 0.89 11.15 39.93
N THR A 32 1.20 11.50 41.14
CA THR A 32 0.32 11.94 42.20
C THR A 32 -0.19 13.37 41.97
N SER A 33 -1.43 13.59 42.36
CA SER A 33 -2.17 14.86 42.34
C SER A 33 -1.54 16.00 43.15
N ALA A 34 -1.59 17.23 42.61
CA ALA A 34 -1.52 18.45 43.41
C ALA A 34 -2.51 19.49 42.87
N HIS A 35 -3.41 19.93 43.72
CA HIS A 35 -4.37 21.02 43.49
C HIS A 35 -3.67 22.40 43.48
N VAL A 36 -3.95 23.22 42.47
CA VAL A 36 -3.83 24.67 42.59
C VAL A 36 -5.06 25.35 41.99
N ARG A 37 -5.75 26.12 42.82
CA ARG A 37 -6.85 27.03 42.47
C ARG A 37 -6.26 28.33 41.91
N GLY A 38 -6.74 28.78 40.76
CA GLY A 38 -6.48 30.09 40.21
C GLY A 38 -7.68 30.64 39.47
N LEU A 39 -8.31 31.69 40.00
CA LEU A 39 -9.36 32.48 39.35
C LEU A 39 -8.76 33.23 38.14
N ALA A 40 -9.42 33.21 37.00
CA ALA A 40 -9.19 34.19 35.93
C ALA A 40 -10.54 34.56 35.26
N LEU A 41 -10.68 35.85 35.10
CA LEU A 41 -11.80 36.66 34.67
C LEU A 41 -12.15 36.42 33.21
N CYS A 42 -13.45 36.20 32.92
CA CYS A 42 -13.95 36.09 31.53
C CYS A 42 -14.16 37.48 30.92
N LEU A 43 -13.51 37.72 29.78
CA LEU A 43 -13.94 38.74 28.79
C LEU A 43 -14.70 38.02 27.66
N LEU A 44 -16.01 38.32 27.54
CA LEU A 44 -16.86 37.89 26.43
C LEU A 44 -16.56 38.76 25.22
N VAL A 45 -16.02 38.13 24.15
CA VAL A 45 -16.04 38.69 22.79
C VAL A 45 -17.09 37.90 21.97
N LEU A 46 -18.16 38.57 21.60
CA LEU A 46 -19.19 38.03 20.72
C LEU A 46 -18.70 38.07 19.27
N LEU A 47 -18.44 36.90 18.69
CA LEU A 47 -18.28 36.72 17.24
C LEU A 47 -19.50 36.00 16.69
N PRO A 48 -19.95 36.27 15.43
CA PRO A 48 -21.19 35.75 14.90
C PRO A 48 -21.07 34.23 14.63
N LEU A 49 -22.06 33.47 15.11
CA LEU A 49 -22.26 32.08 14.81
C LEU A 49 -22.57 31.89 13.32
N GLY A 50 -21.62 31.37 12.58
CA GLY A 50 -21.89 30.68 11.33
C GLY A 50 -22.55 29.34 11.64
N LEU A 51 -23.73 29.11 11.10
CA LEU A 51 -24.46 27.85 11.21
C LEU A 51 -23.66 26.73 10.54
N ALA A 52 -22.90 25.99 11.33
CA ALA A 52 -22.40 24.68 10.92
C ALA A 52 -23.59 23.72 10.92
N GLY A 53 -23.91 23.14 9.76
CA GLY A 53 -24.87 22.05 9.66
C GLY A 53 -24.44 20.87 10.54
N PRO A 54 -25.39 20.02 10.97
CA PRO A 54 -25.09 18.91 11.85
C PRO A 54 -24.11 17.97 11.15
N ALA A 55 -22.95 17.75 11.77
CA ALA A 55 -22.07 16.64 11.44
C ALA A 55 -22.89 15.36 11.63
N THR A 56 -23.11 14.61 10.56
CA THR A 56 -23.74 13.29 10.63
C THR A 56 -22.87 12.41 11.52
N GLU A 57 -23.37 12.11 12.73
CA GLU A 57 -22.78 11.10 13.60
C GLU A 57 -22.69 9.80 12.82
N GLY A 58 -21.48 9.25 12.72
CA GLY A 58 -21.21 8.01 12.02
C GLY A 58 -22.12 6.89 12.58
N GLN A 59 -22.90 6.28 11.70
CA GLN A 59 -23.74 5.15 12.05
C GLN A 59 -22.87 4.05 12.67
N SER A 60 -23.16 3.71 13.92
CA SER A 60 -22.52 2.56 14.58
C SER A 60 -22.94 1.29 13.87
N PHE A 61 -21.98 0.56 13.35
CA PHE A 61 -22.20 -0.74 12.70
C PHE A 61 -22.56 -1.81 13.76
N THR A 62 -23.71 -2.42 13.64
CA THR A 62 -24.18 -3.55 14.48
C THR A 62 -24.38 -4.82 13.66
N GLY A 63 -23.51 -5.12 12.71
CA GLY A 63 -23.58 -6.33 11.90
C GLY A 63 -22.44 -7.29 12.22
N SER A 64 -22.72 -8.45 12.79
CA SER A 64 -21.76 -9.55 12.84
C SER A 64 -21.72 -10.23 11.47
N VAL A 65 -20.56 -10.25 10.82
CA VAL A 65 -20.35 -11.07 9.62
C VAL A 65 -20.32 -12.53 10.04
N THR A 66 -21.30 -13.30 9.62
CA THR A 66 -21.34 -14.75 9.85
C THR A 66 -20.66 -15.43 8.65
N PHE A 67 -19.44 -15.90 8.83
CA PHE A 67 -18.82 -16.76 7.84
C PHE A 67 -19.56 -18.08 7.74
N PRO A 68 -19.82 -18.60 6.51
CA PRO A 68 -20.54 -19.87 6.32
C PRO A 68 -19.81 -21.06 6.96
N SER A 69 -18.50 -20.96 7.19
CA SER A 69 -17.73 -21.90 8.00
C SER A 69 -16.54 -21.18 8.63
N ARG A 70 -16.15 -21.58 9.84
CA ARG A 70 -14.91 -21.12 10.48
C ARG A 70 -13.71 -21.72 9.74
N PRO A 71 -12.88 -20.94 9.01
CA PRO A 71 -11.75 -21.51 8.29
C PRO A 71 -10.79 -22.26 9.21
N ALA A 72 -10.34 -23.43 8.76
CA ALA A 72 -9.41 -24.24 9.54
C ALA A 72 -8.03 -23.58 9.63
N VAL A 73 -7.39 -23.67 10.79
CA VAL A 73 -5.97 -23.36 10.93
C VAL A 73 -5.17 -24.46 10.23
N VAL A 74 -4.29 -24.08 9.33
CA VAL A 74 -3.38 -24.98 8.62
C VAL A 74 -1.95 -24.59 8.97
N ALA A 75 -1.16 -25.57 9.41
CA ALA A 75 0.24 -25.33 9.70
C ALA A 75 1.03 -25.12 8.40
N THR A 76 1.94 -24.16 8.41
CA THR A 76 2.89 -23.98 7.31
C THR A 76 3.72 -25.25 7.15
N PRO A 77 3.68 -25.91 5.98
CA PRO A 77 4.40 -27.16 5.77
C PRO A 77 5.92 -26.92 5.76
N ALA A 78 6.67 -27.85 6.34
CA ALA A 78 8.13 -27.82 6.18
C ALA A 78 8.50 -28.09 4.73
N MET A 79 9.26 -27.16 4.11
CA MET A 79 9.70 -27.35 2.74
C MET A 79 11.03 -26.59 2.49
N PRO A 80 11.93 -27.17 1.66
CA PRO A 80 13.18 -26.50 1.35
C PRO A 80 12.94 -25.21 0.55
N ARG A 81 13.78 -24.20 0.77
CA ARG A 81 13.78 -22.98 -0.06
C ARG A 81 14.07 -23.35 -1.52
N PRO A 82 13.22 -22.97 -2.47
CA PRO A 82 13.48 -23.25 -3.88
C PRO A 82 14.75 -22.53 -4.38
N ALA A 83 15.45 -23.14 -5.31
CA ALA A 83 16.54 -22.48 -6.02
C ALA A 83 15.99 -21.33 -6.89
N TYR A 84 16.86 -20.42 -7.31
CA TYR A 84 16.50 -19.32 -8.23
C TYR A 84 15.86 -19.89 -9.51
N LEU A 85 14.72 -19.37 -9.90
CA LEU A 85 13.85 -19.80 -11.01
C LEU A 85 13.32 -21.25 -10.88
N GLN A 86 13.48 -21.90 -9.74
CA GLN A 86 12.86 -23.19 -9.50
C GLN A 86 11.38 -22.99 -9.13
N THR A 87 10.52 -23.76 -9.79
CA THR A 87 9.10 -23.86 -9.47
C THR A 87 8.87 -25.05 -8.56
N LEU A 88 8.20 -24.84 -7.42
CA LEU A 88 7.68 -25.86 -6.53
C LEU A 88 6.14 -25.75 -6.49
N ARG A 89 5.51 -26.64 -5.72
CA ARG A 89 4.07 -26.55 -5.41
C ARG A 89 3.86 -26.51 -3.91
N ASP A 90 2.97 -25.65 -3.47
CA ASP A 90 2.48 -25.71 -2.10
C ASP A 90 1.83 -27.08 -1.86
N PRO A 91 2.29 -27.87 -0.88
CA PRO A 91 1.81 -29.25 -0.71
C PRO A 91 0.37 -29.31 -0.17
N VAL A 92 -0.17 -28.24 0.37
CA VAL A 92 -1.53 -28.17 0.91
C VAL A 92 -2.51 -27.61 -0.12
N PHE A 93 -2.16 -26.49 -0.74
CA PHE A 93 -3.06 -25.80 -1.68
C PHE A 93 -2.84 -26.20 -3.15
N GLY A 94 -1.74 -26.90 -3.43
CA GLY A 94 -1.41 -27.34 -4.80
C GLY A 94 -0.93 -26.22 -5.73
N THR A 95 -0.87 -24.99 -5.26
CA THR A 95 -0.51 -23.82 -6.05
C THR A 95 0.96 -23.86 -6.46
N PRO A 96 1.28 -23.75 -7.77
CA PRO A 96 2.67 -23.64 -8.20
C PRO A 96 3.22 -22.26 -7.90
N PHE A 97 4.45 -22.20 -7.41
CA PHE A 97 5.16 -20.95 -7.16
C PHE A 97 6.64 -21.06 -7.50
N THR A 98 7.25 -19.92 -7.85
CA THR A 98 8.63 -19.83 -8.33
C THR A 98 9.38 -18.77 -7.55
N ARG A 99 10.62 -19.04 -7.12
CA ARG A 99 11.52 -18.01 -6.59
C ARG A 99 12.07 -17.18 -7.76
N VAL A 100 11.80 -15.87 -7.78
CA VAL A 100 12.06 -15.01 -8.95
C VAL A 100 13.21 -14.04 -8.77
N THR A 101 13.77 -13.95 -7.54
CA THR A 101 14.97 -13.15 -7.26
C THR A 101 16.00 -13.94 -6.45
N ASP A 102 17.26 -13.47 -6.44
CA ASP A 102 18.39 -14.14 -5.80
C ASP A 102 19.26 -13.14 -5.04
N PRO A 103 18.92 -12.81 -3.77
CA PRO A 103 19.74 -11.96 -2.91
C PRO A 103 21.20 -12.43 -2.85
N GLY A 104 22.14 -11.50 -3.00
CA GLY A 104 23.58 -11.77 -3.13
C GLY A 104 24.00 -12.31 -4.49
N GLY A 105 23.05 -12.64 -5.37
CA GLY A 105 23.27 -13.17 -6.70
C GLY A 105 23.14 -12.14 -7.82
N ARG A 106 23.07 -12.66 -9.04
CA ARG A 106 22.82 -11.87 -10.24
C ARG A 106 21.61 -12.42 -10.98
N LEU A 107 20.64 -11.55 -11.24
CA LEU A 107 19.50 -11.93 -12.07
C LEU A 107 19.92 -12.02 -13.55
N GLY A 108 20.85 -11.16 -13.99
CA GLY A 108 21.38 -11.13 -15.36
C GLY A 108 22.64 -10.29 -15.45
N LYS A 109 23.10 -10.04 -16.69
CA LYS A 109 24.20 -9.11 -16.94
C LYS A 109 23.77 -7.74 -16.40
N ASP A 110 24.57 -7.08 -15.62
CA ASP A 110 24.33 -5.74 -15.04
C ASP A 110 23.14 -5.64 -14.06
N MET A 111 22.52 -6.78 -13.67
CA MET A 111 21.44 -6.87 -12.69
C MET A 111 21.92 -7.64 -11.46
N ALA A 112 22.52 -6.94 -10.50
CA ALA A 112 22.94 -7.52 -9.22
C ALA A 112 21.85 -7.30 -8.17
N CYS A 113 21.61 -8.30 -7.35
CA CYS A 113 20.82 -8.20 -6.13
C CYS A 113 21.73 -7.90 -4.93
N ASP A 114 21.27 -7.07 -4.00
CA ASP A 114 21.92 -6.87 -2.72
C ASP A 114 21.92 -8.18 -1.91
N GLU A 115 22.88 -8.33 -0.99
CA GLU A 115 23.01 -9.55 -0.18
C GLU A 115 21.81 -9.74 0.77
N GLU A 116 21.26 -8.65 1.29
CA GLU A 116 20.19 -8.68 2.28
C GLU A 116 18.80 -8.84 1.66
N MET A 117 18.56 -8.27 0.46
CA MET A 117 17.25 -8.32 -0.19
C MET A 117 17.31 -8.14 -1.70
N CYS A 118 16.30 -8.68 -2.38
CA CYS A 118 16.00 -8.39 -3.78
C CYS A 118 14.50 -8.61 -4.00
N ARG A 119 13.72 -7.52 -4.02
CA ARG A 119 12.26 -7.64 -3.95
C ARG A 119 11.51 -6.53 -4.67
N HIS A 120 10.22 -6.79 -4.95
CA HIS A 120 9.28 -5.79 -5.43
C HIS A 120 9.04 -4.69 -4.37
N ARG A 121 8.33 -3.62 -4.73
CA ARG A 121 8.26 -2.42 -3.89
C ARG A 121 7.35 -2.59 -2.67
N TYR A 122 6.06 -2.87 -2.89
CA TYR A 122 5.06 -2.85 -1.83
C TYR A 122 3.72 -3.46 -2.30
N SER A 123 2.85 -3.88 -1.36
CA SER A 123 1.56 -4.51 -1.66
C SER A 123 0.64 -3.67 -2.55
N SER A 124 0.56 -2.35 -2.32
CA SER A 124 -0.26 -1.46 -3.14
C SER A 124 0.45 -0.93 -4.40
N THR A 125 1.65 -1.42 -4.72
CA THR A 125 2.39 -1.06 -5.93
C THR A 125 2.34 -2.22 -6.92
N GLN A 126 1.79 -1.98 -8.12
CA GLN A 126 1.74 -3.00 -9.17
C GLN A 126 3.16 -3.34 -9.65
N ALA A 127 3.53 -4.61 -9.56
CA ALA A 127 4.83 -5.10 -10.01
C ALA A 127 4.84 -5.45 -11.51
N TRP A 128 3.70 -5.82 -12.09
CA TRP A 128 3.57 -6.12 -13.52
C TRP A 128 3.06 -4.92 -14.32
N ASN A 129 3.50 -4.80 -15.56
CA ASN A 129 2.86 -3.90 -16.52
C ASN A 129 1.44 -4.39 -16.91
N ALA A 130 0.69 -3.56 -17.66
CA ALA A 130 -0.73 -3.82 -17.91
C ALA A 130 -1.02 -5.14 -18.64
N ASP A 131 -0.16 -5.61 -19.54
CA ASP A 131 -0.31 -6.88 -20.27
C ASP A 131 0.46 -8.06 -19.64
N GLN A 132 1.10 -7.82 -18.51
CA GLN A 132 1.91 -8.78 -17.76
C GLN A 132 3.10 -9.36 -18.55
N SER A 133 3.59 -8.64 -19.54
CA SER A 133 4.80 -9.01 -20.27
C SER A 133 6.09 -8.65 -19.50
N LEU A 134 6.01 -7.70 -18.56
CA LEU A 134 7.10 -7.25 -17.71
C LEU A 134 6.74 -7.37 -16.23
N LEU A 135 7.74 -7.74 -15.44
CA LEU A 135 7.74 -7.71 -13.98
C LEU A 135 8.91 -6.83 -13.52
N VAL A 136 8.68 -5.87 -12.60
CA VAL A 136 9.73 -4.97 -12.11
C VAL A 136 10.10 -5.27 -10.66
N ILE A 137 11.41 -5.37 -10.40
CA ILE A 137 12.03 -5.47 -9.08
C ILE A 137 12.76 -4.16 -8.79
N THR A 138 12.52 -3.56 -7.63
CA THR A 138 13.01 -2.22 -7.31
C THR A 138 13.84 -2.13 -6.03
N ASN A 139 13.56 -2.96 -5.02
CA ASN A 139 14.30 -2.94 -3.76
C ASN A 139 15.42 -3.97 -3.78
N GLY A 140 16.64 -3.53 -3.51
CA GLY A 140 17.82 -4.39 -3.51
C GLY A 140 18.26 -4.85 -4.90
N CYS A 141 17.74 -4.29 -5.98
CA CYS A 141 18.32 -4.40 -7.30
C CYS A 141 19.11 -3.12 -7.62
N SER A 142 20.16 -3.23 -8.44
CA SER A 142 21.05 -2.10 -8.81
C SER A 142 20.36 -1.03 -9.69
N GLY A 143 19.12 -0.73 -9.43
CA GLY A 143 18.20 0.15 -10.17
C GLY A 143 16.82 -0.48 -10.24
N MET A 144 16.12 -0.32 -11.36
CA MET A 144 14.90 -1.05 -11.68
C MET A 144 15.25 -2.23 -12.59
N CYS A 145 15.09 -3.45 -12.08
CA CYS A 145 15.33 -4.67 -12.84
C CYS A 145 14.04 -5.17 -13.46
N PHE A 146 14.01 -5.27 -14.78
CA PHE A 146 12.85 -5.73 -15.55
C PHE A 146 13.04 -7.18 -15.95
N LEU A 147 12.12 -8.01 -15.51
CA LEU A 147 12.05 -9.44 -15.80
C LEU A 147 10.90 -9.69 -16.79
N ASP A 148 10.96 -10.79 -17.51
CA ASP A 148 9.82 -11.31 -18.24
C ASP A 148 8.68 -11.67 -17.27
N GLY A 149 7.51 -11.12 -17.47
CA GLY A 149 6.40 -11.22 -16.52
C GLY A 149 5.77 -12.62 -16.39
N ARG A 150 6.19 -13.59 -17.21
CA ARG A 150 5.66 -14.96 -17.25
C ARG A 150 6.70 -16.02 -16.90
N THR A 151 7.92 -15.83 -17.39
CA THR A 151 9.06 -16.76 -17.15
C THR A 151 9.99 -16.28 -16.07
N TYR A 152 9.86 -15.01 -15.65
CA TYR A 152 10.65 -14.30 -14.62
C TYR A 152 12.15 -14.19 -14.96
N ARG A 153 12.52 -14.48 -16.22
CA ARG A 153 13.88 -14.32 -16.69
C ARG A 153 14.25 -12.85 -16.84
N PRO A 154 15.48 -12.46 -16.50
CA PRO A 154 15.92 -11.07 -16.62
C PRO A 154 15.93 -10.62 -18.09
N LEU A 155 15.48 -9.40 -18.33
CA LEU A 155 15.43 -8.80 -19.66
C LEU A 155 16.40 -7.62 -19.77
N PHE A 156 16.18 -6.59 -18.97
CA PHE A 156 16.99 -5.38 -18.96
C PHE A 156 16.89 -4.66 -17.62
N HIS A 157 17.78 -3.71 -17.40
CA HIS A 157 17.74 -2.86 -16.22
C HIS A 157 17.80 -1.38 -16.60
N ARG A 158 17.33 -0.52 -15.72
CA ARG A 158 17.42 0.94 -15.81
C ARG A 158 17.92 1.50 -14.48
N PRO A 159 18.61 2.64 -14.48
CA PRO A 159 18.89 3.38 -13.26
C PRO A 159 17.57 3.58 -12.50
N MET A 160 17.65 3.63 -11.17
CA MET A 160 16.45 3.88 -10.37
C MET A 160 15.91 5.25 -10.72
N GLY A 161 14.73 5.28 -11.31
CA GLY A 161 13.94 6.49 -11.46
C GLY A 161 13.42 6.95 -10.10
N GLU A 162 12.85 8.14 -10.06
CA GLU A 162 12.08 8.62 -8.93
C GLU A 162 10.86 7.72 -8.67
N ASP A 163 9.76 8.19 -8.12
CA ASP A 163 8.58 7.37 -7.86
C ASP A 163 7.81 7.06 -9.16
N CYS A 164 8.11 5.94 -9.79
CA CYS A 164 7.48 5.46 -11.02
C CYS A 164 6.44 4.37 -10.73
N LYS A 165 5.28 4.45 -11.37
CA LYS A 165 4.19 3.46 -11.32
C LYS A 165 3.84 3.02 -12.74
N TRP A 166 3.55 1.72 -12.94
CA TRP A 166 3.01 1.26 -14.20
C TRP A 166 1.70 1.97 -14.52
N HIS A 167 1.55 2.41 -15.78
CA HIS A 167 0.25 2.84 -16.28
C HIS A 167 -0.68 1.62 -16.32
N PRO A 168 -1.88 1.67 -15.69
CA PRO A 168 -2.68 0.47 -15.46
C PRO A 168 -3.27 -0.15 -16.73
N THR A 169 -3.36 0.63 -17.83
CA THR A 169 -3.95 0.19 -19.10
C THR A 169 -3.01 0.26 -20.30
N ARG A 170 -1.87 0.96 -20.19
CA ARG A 170 -0.85 1.08 -21.26
C ARG A 170 0.39 0.28 -20.87
N ALA A 171 0.60 -0.87 -21.55
CA ALA A 171 1.58 -1.87 -21.13
C ALA A 171 3.04 -1.37 -21.16
N GLU A 172 3.39 -0.51 -22.10
CA GLU A 172 4.78 -0.06 -22.28
C GLU A 172 5.12 1.19 -21.45
N GLU A 173 4.17 1.73 -20.68
CA GLU A 173 4.29 3.05 -20.09
C GLU A 173 4.29 3.03 -18.57
N MET A 174 5.15 3.85 -17.98
CA MET A 174 5.13 4.20 -16.56
C MET A 174 4.86 5.69 -16.37
N VAL A 175 4.17 6.05 -15.29
CA VAL A 175 4.02 7.41 -14.82
C VAL A 175 5.04 7.64 -13.72
N CYS A 176 5.95 8.59 -13.91
CA CYS A 176 7.00 8.93 -12.96
C CYS A 176 6.80 10.36 -12.43
N VAL A 177 6.96 10.54 -11.14
CA VAL A 177 6.90 11.84 -10.48
C VAL A 177 8.28 12.19 -9.95
N TYR A 178 8.78 13.35 -10.36
CA TYR A 178 10.03 13.97 -9.91
C TYR A 178 9.67 15.21 -9.09
N ASP A 179 10.63 15.73 -8.35
CA ASP A 179 10.42 16.92 -7.49
C ASP A 179 9.85 18.13 -8.25
N ASP A 180 10.11 18.24 -9.57
CA ASP A 180 9.74 19.38 -10.42
C ASP A 180 8.78 19.04 -11.57
N ARG A 181 8.45 17.74 -11.78
CA ARG A 181 7.69 17.35 -12.98
C ARG A 181 7.04 15.98 -12.88
N VAL A 182 6.05 15.75 -13.73
CA VAL A 182 5.48 14.43 -14.05
C VAL A 182 5.89 14.04 -15.46
N THR A 183 6.31 12.79 -15.62
CA THR A 183 6.84 12.27 -16.89
C THR A 183 6.18 10.93 -17.20
N LEU A 184 5.80 10.71 -18.45
CA LEU A 184 5.57 9.38 -19.00
C LEU A 184 6.92 8.78 -19.40
N TRP A 185 7.17 7.53 -19.06
CA TRP A 185 8.41 6.83 -19.34
C TRP A 185 8.14 5.48 -19.97
N TRP A 186 8.87 5.17 -21.04
CA TRP A 186 8.85 3.88 -21.73
C TRP A 186 10.12 3.09 -21.39
N PRO A 187 10.09 2.19 -20.39
CA PRO A 187 11.30 1.54 -19.89
C PRO A 187 12.09 0.73 -20.94
N ARG A 188 11.42 0.15 -21.95
CA ARG A 188 12.10 -0.62 -23.00
C ARG A 188 13.00 0.24 -23.86
N THR A 189 12.52 1.41 -24.29
CA THR A 189 13.25 2.35 -25.16
C THR A 189 14.02 3.40 -24.38
N ASP A 190 13.72 3.56 -23.10
CA ASP A 190 14.22 4.63 -22.21
C ASP A 190 13.79 6.04 -22.65
N GLU A 191 12.69 6.14 -23.38
CA GLU A 191 12.10 7.42 -23.80
C GLU A 191 11.31 8.04 -22.67
N HIS A 192 11.34 9.37 -22.58
CA HIS A 192 10.64 10.17 -21.57
C HIS A 192 9.87 11.31 -22.20
N GLN A 193 8.65 11.53 -21.72
CA GLN A 193 7.83 12.68 -22.09
C GLN A 193 7.36 13.44 -20.86
N VAL A 194 7.79 14.69 -20.68
CA VAL A 194 7.25 15.55 -19.63
C VAL A 194 5.79 15.92 -19.96
N VAL A 195 4.87 15.61 -19.08
CA VAL A 195 3.43 15.88 -19.24
C VAL A 195 2.93 16.98 -18.32
N TYR A 196 3.66 17.25 -17.23
CA TYR A 196 3.38 18.34 -16.31
C TYR A 196 4.67 18.88 -15.71
N ARG A 197 4.86 20.17 -15.75
CA ARG A 197 5.94 20.90 -15.08
C ARG A 197 5.40 22.25 -14.63
N PRO A 198 5.00 22.39 -13.36
CA PRO A 198 4.52 23.65 -12.84
C PRO A 198 5.68 24.59 -12.51
N ASP A 199 5.44 25.90 -12.64
CA ASP A 199 6.40 26.93 -12.25
C ASP A 199 6.19 27.40 -10.79
N ASP A 200 5.00 27.13 -10.23
CA ASP A 200 4.51 27.62 -8.94
C ASP A 200 4.42 26.53 -7.85
N TYR A 201 4.96 25.33 -8.13
CA TYR A 201 5.03 24.21 -7.17
C TYR A 201 6.43 23.61 -7.11
N SER A 202 6.80 23.11 -5.93
CA SER A 202 8.01 22.33 -5.69
C SER A 202 7.70 21.05 -4.91
N ASP A 203 8.69 20.18 -4.79
CA ASP A 203 8.61 18.92 -4.03
C ASP A 203 7.43 18.03 -4.44
N LEU A 204 7.17 17.94 -5.76
CA LEU A 204 6.11 17.07 -6.28
C LEU A 204 6.37 15.62 -5.89
N SER A 205 5.34 14.93 -5.44
CA SER A 205 5.40 13.48 -5.15
C SER A 205 4.04 12.84 -5.31
N PHE A 206 4.00 11.52 -5.55
CA PHE A 206 2.75 10.74 -5.43
C PHE A 206 2.16 10.74 -4.01
N GLY A 207 2.82 11.39 -3.07
CA GLY A 207 2.63 11.18 -1.66
C GLY A 207 3.45 9.95 -1.21
N PRO A 208 4.13 10.02 -0.08
CA PRO A 208 5.08 8.99 0.30
C PRO A 208 4.40 7.62 0.32
N TYR A 209 4.97 6.69 -0.44
CA TYR A 209 4.77 5.24 -0.39
C TYR A 209 3.52 4.63 -1.04
N LYS A 210 2.37 5.34 -1.18
CA LYS A 210 1.10 4.70 -1.54
C LYS A 210 0.32 5.36 -2.67
N GLY A 211 0.86 6.40 -3.30
CA GLY A 211 0.24 7.00 -4.47
C GLY A 211 0.18 6.00 -5.64
N ASN A 212 -0.94 5.96 -6.31
CA ASN A 212 -1.16 5.22 -7.55
C ASN A 212 -1.84 6.14 -8.57
N VAL A 213 -1.93 5.67 -9.80
CA VAL A 213 -2.81 6.24 -10.83
C VAL A 213 -4.19 5.59 -10.70
N SER A 214 -5.27 6.29 -11.06
CA SER A 214 -6.63 5.71 -11.12
C SER A 214 -6.66 4.47 -12.03
N ALA A 215 -7.64 3.58 -11.86
CA ALA A 215 -7.67 2.30 -12.56
C ALA A 215 -7.75 2.44 -14.10
N ASP A 216 -8.27 3.54 -14.61
CA ASP A 216 -8.29 3.88 -16.03
C ASP A 216 -6.97 4.51 -16.55
N GLY A 217 -6.05 4.84 -15.64
CA GLY A 217 -4.76 5.46 -15.96
C GLY A 217 -4.81 6.97 -16.16
N ARG A 218 -5.98 7.59 -15.97
CA ARG A 218 -6.20 8.98 -16.33
C ARG A 218 -5.76 9.98 -15.27
N ARG A 219 -5.94 9.67 -13.98
CA ARG A 219 -5.75 10.63 -12.89
C ARG A 219 -4.79 10.13 -11.83
N LEU A 220 -4.04 11.08 -11.28
CA LEU A 220 -3.20 10.85 -10.10
C LEU A 220 -3.37 12.01 -9.11
N VAL A 221 -2.97 11.80 -7.87
CA VAL A 221 -2.83 12.86 -6.88
C VAL A 221 -1.36 13.18 -6.71
N LEU A 222 -1.06 14.46 -6.75
CA LEU A 222 0.25 15.01 -6.43
C LEU A 222 0.18 15.73 -5.09
N ARG A 223 1.18 15.52 -4.28
CA ARG A 223 1.48 16.34 -3.13
C ARG A 223 2.64 17.28 -3.50
N ALA A 224 2.52 18.55 -3.16
CA ALA A 224 3.52 19.57 -3.51
C ALA A 224 3.57 20.68 -2.46
N ARG A 225 4.56 21.56 -2.57
CA ARG A 225 4.58 22.85 -1.90
C ARG A 225 4.21 23.92 -2.92
N ASP A 226 3.26 24.77 -2.54
CA ASP A 226 2.87 25.92 -3.35
C ASP A 226 3.91 27.06 -3.30
N ALA A 227 3.67 28.16 -4.02
CA ALA A 227 4.57 29.31 -4.07
C ALA A 227 4.82 29.96 -2.70
N THR A 228 3.99 29.72 -1.70
CA THR A 228 4.18 30.17 -0.30
C THR A 228 4.93 29.16 0.55
N GLY A 229 5.26 27.98 0.01
CA GLY A 229 5.89 26.86 0.73
C GLY A 229 4.91 26.00 1.51
N MET A 230 3.59 26.25 1.42
CA MET A 230 2.56 25.46 2.10
C MET A 230 2.35 24.12 1.39
N LEU A 231 2.18 23.05 2.20
CA LEU A 231 1.90 21.74 1.67
C LEU A 231 0.46 21.65 1.18
N VAL A 232 0.30 21.30 -0.08
CA VAL A 232 -0.98 21.07 -0.75
C VAL A 232 -1.01 19.69 -1.40
N ALA A 233 -2.20 19.21 -1.71
CA ALA A 233 -2.41 18.07 -2.60
C ALA A 233 -3.43 18.47 -3.67
N PHE A 234 -3.30 17.93 -4.89
CA PHE A 234 -4.24 18.15 -5.97
C PHE A 234 -4.28 16.94 -6.90
N ALA A 235 -5.43 16.73 -7.53
CA ALA A 235 -5.52 15.77 -8.61
C ALA A 235 -4.99 16.38 -9.91
N TYR A 236 -4.43 15.55 -10.78
CA TYR A 236 -4.00 15.90 -12.12
C TYR A 236 -4.52 14.90 -13.14
N ASP A 237 -5.12 15.40 -14.24
CA ASP A 237 -5.60 14.59 -15.36
C ASP A 237 -4.51 14.52 -16.43
N LEU A 238 -3.97 13.31 -16.64
CA LEU A 238 -2.86 13.06 -17.58
C LEU A 238 -3.27 13.22 -19.05
N GLU A 239 -4.55 12.96 -19.39
CA GLU A 239 -5.06 13.05 -20.76
C GLU A 239 -5.43 14.49 -21.13
N GLU A 240 -6.21 15.15 -20.25
CA GLU A 240 -6.60 16.55 -20.45
C GLU A 240 -5.47 17.53 -20.11
N ARG A 241 -4.40 17.05 -19.48
CA ARG A 241 -3.30 17.88 -18.95
C ARG A 241 -3.82 19.00 -18.06
N ARG A 242 -4.77 18.66 -17.19
CA ARG A 242 -5.48 19.58 -16.34
C ARG A 242 -5.22 19.33 -14.87
N LYS A 243 -4.76 20.38 -14.16
CA LYS A 243 -4.68 20.41 -12.71
C LYS A 243 -6.06 20.74 -12.14
N PHE A 244 -6.45 20.01 -11.10
CA PHE A 244 -7.61 20.30 -10.28
C PHE A 244 -7.25 21.28 -9.14
N PRO A 245 -8.25 21.84 -8.41
CA PRO A 245 -8.00 22.74 -7.30
C PRO A 245 -7.12 22.12 -6.21
N ASP A 246 -6.41 22.99 -5.49
CA ASP A 246 -5.58 22.60 -4.34
C ASP A 246 -6.44 22.21 -3.14
N ILE A 247 -6.03 21.13 -2.49
CA ILE A 247 -6.50 20.72 -1.18
C ILE A 247 -5.44 21.19 -0.18
N PRO A 248 -5.76 22.10 0.74
CA PRO A 248 -4.79 22.68 1.67
C PRO A 248 -4.47 21.68 2.81
N VAL A 249 -3.74 20.61 2.51
CA VAL A 249 -3.45 19.53 3.48
C VAL A 249 -2.67 20.01 4.70
N ALA A 250 -1.90 21.10 4.58
CA ALA A 250 -1.25 21.74 5.71
C ALA A 250 -2.23 22.36 6.72
N ALA A 251 -3.45 22.67 6.32
CA ALA A 251 -4.50 23.21 7.20
C ALA A 251 -5.30 22.10 7.92
N LEU A 252 -5.13 20.84 7.54
CA LEU A 252 -5.79 19.72 8.19
C LEU A 252 -5.13 19.40 9.54
N PRO A 253 -5.88 18.86 10.52
CA PRO A 253 -5.33 18.45 11.80
C PRO A 253 -4.23 17.39 11.64
N GLY A 254 -3.07 17.61 12.25
CA GLY A 254 -1.96 16.67 12.24
C GLY A 254 -1.00 16.83 11.06
N GLU A 255 -0.07 15.89 10.93
CA GLU A 255 0.91 15.85 9.84
C GLU A 255 0.39 15.01 8.68
N ASN A 256 0.52 15.52 7.45
CA ASN A 256 0.10 14.77 6.26
C ASN A 256 1.05 13.62 5.96
N GLY A 257 0.55 12.39 6.05
CA GLY A 257 1.27 11.18 5.69
C GLY A 257 1.33 10.98 4.18
N TYR A 258 0.18 10.98 3.50
CA TYR A 258 0.06 10.90 2.05
C TYR A 258 -1.36 11.22 1.60
N CYS A 259 -1.53 11.52 0.30
CA CYS A 259 -2.81 11.54 -0.37
C CYS A 259 -2.78 10.58 -1.57
N GLY A 260 -3.91 10.03 -1.97
CA GLY A 260 -4.03 9.15 -3.12
C GLY A 260 -5.34 9.37 -3.86
N ILE A 261 -5.34 9.05 -5.17
CA ILE A 261 -6.55 9.08 -6.00
C ILE A 261 -7.36 7.81 -5.80
N SER A 262 -8.69 7.89 -5.82
CA SER A 262 -9.57 6.72 -5.82
C SER A 262 -9.47 5.93 -7.12
N ALA A 263 -9.93 4.69 -7.12
CA ALA A 263 -9.82 3.81 -8.27
C ALA A 263 -10.57 4.35 -9.49
N THR A 264 -11.73 5.01 -9.32
CA THR A 264 -12.44 5.66 -10.44
C THR A 264 -11.89 7.06 -10.78
N GLY A 265 -10.96 7.60 -10.00
CA GLY A 265 -10.43 8.95 -10.20
C GLY A 265 -11.36 10.08 -9.71
N ARG A 266 -12.42 9.80 -8.92
CA ARG A 266 -13.38 10.81 -8.46
C ARG A 266 -13.04 11.47 -7.13
N PHE A 267 -12.29 10.76 -6.26
CA PHE A 267 -12.01 11.19 -4.90
C PHE A 267 -10.53 11.22 -4.59
N VAL A 268 -10.16 12.13 -3.70
CA VAL A 268 -8.82 12.23 -3.11
C VAL A 268 -8.91 11.85 -1.64
N MET A 269 -8.14 10.88 -1.21
CA MET A 269 -8.09 10.43 0.17
C MET A 269 -6.76 10.79 0.80
N CYS A 270 -6.78 11.63 1.84
CA CYS A 270 -5.58 12.09 2.57
C CYS A 270 -5.52 11.51 3.97
N PHE A 271 -4.37 10.98 4.33
CA PHE A 271 -4.05 10.47 5.66
C PHE A 271 -3.31 11.53 6.48
N GLN A 272 -3.75 11.73 7.72
CA GLN A 272 -3.13 12.65 8.67
C GLN A 272 -2.74 11.90 9.94
N THR A 273 -1.55 12.16 10.46
CA THR A 273 -1.10 11.66 11.77
C THR A 273 -1.23 12.79 12.80
N LEU A 274 -2.09 12.59 13.79
CA LEU A 274 -2.30 13.55 14.87
C LEU A 274 -1.09 13.58 15.81
N PRO A 275 -0.91 14.66 16.60
CA PRO A 275 0.14 14.72 17.62
C PRO A 275 0.09 13.59 18.66
N THR A 276 -1.07 12.95 18.82
CA THR A 276 -1.27 11.75 19.65
C THR A 276 -0.70 10.47 19.06
N GLY A 277 -0.14 10.52 17.83
CA GLY A 277 0.28 9.36 17.06
C GLY A 277 -0.89 8.60 16.39
N ARG A 278 -2.12 9.09 16.57
CA ARG A 278 -3.32 8.51 15.95
C ARG A 278 -3.50 9.09 14.55
N GLU A 279 -4.12 8.32 13.67
CA GLU A 279 -4.28 8.71 12.27
C GLU A 279 -5.74 8.92 11.91
N THR A 280 -6.01 9.95 11.12
CA THR A 280 -7.33 10.26 10.56
C THR A 280 -7.27 10.23 9.04
N VAL A 281 -8.42 10.13 8.40
CA VAL A 281 -8.56 10.18 6.94
C VAL A 281 -9.53 11.28 6.58
N HIS A 282 -9.16 12.09 5.60
CA HIS A 282 -10.02 13.09 5.00
C HIS A 282 -10.25 12.70 3.53
N VAL A 283 -11.50 12.62 3.11
CA VAL A 283 -11.89 12.30 1.74
C VAL A 283 -12.49 13.53 1.08
N PHE A 284 -11.94 13.89 -0.06
CA PHE A 284 -12.36 15.03 -0.86
C PHE A 284 -12.83 14.55 -2.24
N THR A 285 -13.68 15.33 -2.89
CA THR A 285 -13.83 15.25 -4.34
C THR A 285 -12.55 15.73 -5.02
N VAL A 286 -12.35 15.42 -6.30
CA VAL A 286 -11.20 15.97 -7.06
C VAL A 286 -11.22 17.49 -7.15
N ASP A 287 -12.39 18.10 -7.01
CA ASP A 287 -12.56 19.56 -7.01
C ASP A 287 -12.26 20.22 -5.64
N GLY A 288 -11.82 19.41 -4.64
CA GLY A 288 -11.35 19.88 -3.34
C GLY A 288 -12.45 20.02 -2.27
N GLU A 289 -13.68 19.56 -2.53
CA GLU A 289 -14.76 19.55 -1.54
C GLU A 289 -14.53 18.39 -0.53
N LEU A 290 -14.47 18.72 0.77
CA LEU A 290 -14.38 17.72 1.85
C LEU A 290 -15.74 17.04 2.03
N ILE A 291 -15.81 15.73 1.79
CA ILE A 291 -17.05 14.95 1.88
C ILE A 291 -17.08 14.00 3.08
N GLN A 292 -15.92 13.51 3.55
CA GLN A 292 -15.82 12.58 4.68
C GLN A 292 -14.61 12.87 5.56
N VAL A 293 -14.78 12.67 6.86
CA VAL A 293 -13.69 12.58 7.83
C VAL A 293 -13.85 11.27 8.58
N TRP A 294 -12.86 10.40 8.48
CA TRP A 294 -12.85 9.15 9.22
C TRP A 294 -12.03 9.34 10.49
N PRO A 295 -12.67 9.26 11.66
CA PRO A 295 -11.97 9.33 12.92
C PRO A 295 -11.04 8.11 13.09
N GLU A 296 -10.07 8.24 13.93
CA GLU A 296 -9.00 7.25 14.17
C GLU A 296 -9.46 5.82 14.48
N HIS A 297 -10.62 5.67 15.13
CA HIS A 297 -11.18 4.36 15.50
C HIS A 297 -11.91 3.63 14.37
N HIS A 298 -11.94 4.19 13.16
CA HIS A 298 -12.52 3.53 11.97
C HIS A 298 -11.61 3.63 10.75
N ARG A 299 -10.32 3.89 10.98
CA ARG A 299 -9.34 3.98 9.92
C ARG A 299 -8.77 2.60 9.61
N PRO A 300 -8.96 2.08 8.39
CA PRO A 300 -8.20 0.94 7.93
C PRO A 300 -6.77 1.34 7.57
N GLY A 301 -5.80 0.52 8.02
CA GLY A 301 -4.38 0.68 7.67
C GLY A 301 -3.93 -0.33 6.63
N HIS A 302 -2.74 -0.13 6.04
CA HIS A 302 -2.06 -1.06 5.14
C HIS A 302 -2.95 -1.58 4.00
N GLY A 303 -3.79 -0.67 3.47
CA GLY A 303 -4.81 -1.00 2.48
C GLY A 303 -4.56 -0.40 1.11
N ASP A 304 -5.56 -0.52 0.27
CA ASP A 304 -5.54 -0.09 -1.12
C ASP A 304 -6.94 0.32 -1.58
N MET A 305 -7.02 1.08 -2.69
CA MET A 305 -8.27 1.59 -3.24
C MET A 305 -8.78 0.71 -4.38
N ALA A 306 -10.06 0.37 -4.33
CA ALA A 306 -10.74 -0.48 -5.30
C ALA A 306 -12.05 0.12 -5.77
N ILE A 307 -12.66 -0.55 -6.72
CA ILE A 307 -14.07 -0.40 -7.12
C ILE A 307 -14.80 -1.64 -6.58
N ASP A 308 -15.91 -1.41 -5.88
CA ASP A 308 -16.75 -2.51 -5.39
C ASP A 308 -17.70 -3.05 -6.48
N GLU A 309 -18.54 -4.01 -6.09
CA GLU A 309 -19.53 -4.67 -6.94
C GLU A 309 -20.60 -3.73 -7.51
N ASP A 310 -20.81 -2.58 -6.86
CA ASP A 310 -21.77 -1.54 -7.28
C ASP A 310 -21.09 -0.43 -8.13
N GLY A 311 -19.82 -0.56 -8.43
CA GLY A 311 -19.04 0.44 -9.17
C GLY A 311 -18.63 1.66 -8.32
N ARG A 312 -18.62 1.54 -6.99
CA ARG A 312 -18.29 2.62 -6.06
C ARG A 312 -16.83 2.54 -5.62
N ASP A 313 -16.25 3.71 -5.35
CA ASP A 313 -14.91 3.79 -4.80
C ASP A 313 -14.89 3.35 -3.33
N VAL A 314 -14.03 2.42 -3.01
CA VAL A 314 -13.82 1.87 -1.68
C VAL A 314 -12.35 1.83 -1.31
N TYR A 315 -12.07 1.96 -0.01
CA TYR A 315 -10.78 1.63 0.57
C TYR A 315 -10.89 0.33 1.36
N ILE A 316 -9.99 -0.61 1.09
CA ILE A 316 -9.92 -1.89 1.77
C ILE A 316 -8.64 -1.95 2.57
N GLY A 317 -8.75 -2.25 3.85
CA GLY A 317 -7.59 -2.32 4.74
C GLY A 317 -7.91 -3.02 6.05
N ILE A 318 -6.93 -3.05 6.95
CA ILE A 318 -7.03 -3.69 8.25
C ILE A 318 -7.46 -2.66 9.29
N SER A 319 -8.57 -2.90 9.98
CA SER A 319 -9.00 -2.05 11.08
C SER A 319 -8.02 -2.14 12.26
N LYS A 320 -7.68 -1.00 12.84
CA LYS A 320 -6.74 -0.89 13.96
C LYS A 320 -7.43 -0.50 15.27
N ALA A 321 -8.75 -0.30 15.26
CA ALA A 321 -9.52 0.18 16.40
C ALA A 321 -10.86 -0.57 16.58
N ASP A 322 -11.40 -0.53 17.80
CA ASP A 322 -12.70 -1.08 18.12
C ASP A 322 -13.83 -0.34 17.38
N PRO A 323 -14.93 -1.00 17.02
CA PRO A 323 -15.29 -2.39 17.40
C PRO A 323 -14.75 -3.48 16.47
N ASP A 324 -14.15 -3.14 15.35
CA ASP A 324 -13.75 -4.06 14.28
C ASP A 324 -12.23 -4.26 14.19
N LYS A 325 -11.53 -4.06 15.30
CA LYS A 325 -10.09 -4.22 15.41
C LYS A 325 -9.60 -5.57 14.90
N TRP A 326 -8.59 -5.55 14.01
CA TRP A 326 -7.97 -6.67 13.35
C TRP A 326 -8.82 -7.39 12.29
N HIS A 327 -10.02 -6.87 11.99
CA HIS A 327 -10.76 -7.28 10.81
C HIS A 327 -10.22 -6.60 9.55
N VAL A 328 -10.35 -7.24 8.40
CA VAL A 328 -10.28 -6.55 7.11
C VAL A 328 -11.63 -5.90 6.87
N ILE A 329 -11.64 -4.63 6.55
CA ILE A 329 -12.85 -3.85 6.29
C ILE A 329 -12.81 -3.23 4.91
N LYS A 330 -13.98 -3.10 4.29
CA LYS A 330 -14.26 -2.27 3.12
C LYS A 330 -14.95 -1.00 3.60
N ARG A 331 -14.42 0.17 3.22
CA ARG A 331 -15.04 1.45 3.55
C ARG A 331 -15.27 2.28 2.30
N ARG A 332 -16.53 2.69 2.05
CA ARG A 332 -16.86 3.54 0.91
C ARG A 332 -16.34 4.96 1.09
N LEU A 333 -15.83 5.55 0.02
CA LEU A 333 -15.29 6.91 0.08
C LEU A 333 -16.39 7.94 0.13
N GLU A 334 -17.48 7.71 -0.58
CA GLU A 334 -18.59 8.67 -0.74
C GLU A 334 -19.36 8.95 0.54
N ASP A 335 -19.70 7.92 1.31
CA ASP A 335 -20.55 8.01 2.50
C ASP A 335 -19.92 7.42 3.78
N GLY A 336 -18.71 6.88 3.68
CA GLY A 336 -17.99 6.29 4.80
C GLY A 336 -18.56 4.96 5.31
N ALA A 337 -19.51 4.33 4.62
CA ALA A 337 -20.12 3.07 5.05
C ALA A 337 -19.09 1.95 5.14
N VAL A 338 -19.15 1.18 6.23
CA VAL A 338 -18.19 0.10 6.53
C VAL A 338 -18.85 -1.25 6.34
N THR A 339 -18.13 -2.16 5.68
CA THR A 339 -18.46 -3.59 5.61
C THR A 339 -17.26 -4.37 6.18
N VAL A 340 -17.51 -5.21 7.18
CA VAL A 340 -16.52 -6.13 7.73
C VAL A 340 -16.41 -7.33 6.80
N LEU A 341 -15.20 -7.65 6.35
CA LEU A 341 -14.94 -8.70 5.34
C LEU A 341 -14.41 -10.00 5.94
N THR A 342 -13.76 -9.94 7.11
CA THR A 342 -13.11 -11.11 7.72
C THR A 342 -13.46 -11.22 9.21
N PRO A 343 -13.30 -12.41 9.83
CA PRO A 343 -13.11 -12.50 11.27
C PRO A 343 -11.87 -11.72 11.69
N PRO A 344 -11.71 -11.40 12.99
CA PRO A 344 -10.47 -10.82 13.46
C PRO A 344 -9.31 -11.79 13.20
N GLY A 345 -8.28 -11.30 12.54
CA GLY A 345 -7.07 -12.04 12.23
C GLY A 345 -5.95 -11.05 11.98
N TYR A 346 -4.71 -11.49 11.93
CA TYR A 346 -3.61 -10.55 11.75
C TYR A 346 -3.19 -10.45 10.27
N ALA A 347 -4.14 -10.04 9.42
CA ALA A 347 -3.76 -9.57 8.09
C ALA A 347 -2.89 -8.30 8.25
N SER A 348 -1.76 -8.25 7.58
CA SER A 348 -0.83 -7.12 7.64
C SER A 348 -1.01 -6.16 6.47
N HIS A 349 -1.26 -6.69 5.28
CA HIS A 349 -1.42 -5.92 4.06
C HIS A 349 -2.60 -6.39 3.22
N ALA A 350 -3.25 -5.43 2.55
CA ALA A 350 -4.28 -5.65 1.55
C ALA A 350 -3.85 -5.03 0.22
N SER A 351 -4.08 -5.73 -0.88
CA SER A 351 -3.80 -5.28 -2.24
C SER A 351 -4.95 -5.57 -3.18
N VAL A 352 -5.32 -4.59 -3.99
CA VAL A 352 -6.33 -4.69 -5.06
C VAL A 352 -5.74 -4.33 -6.43
N ARG A 353 -4.46 -4.63 -6.61
CA ARG A 353 -3.78 -4.37 -7.89
C ARG A 353 -4.27 -5.26 -9.04
N ASN A 354 -5.15 -6.21 -8.77
CA ASN A 354 -5.88 -7.03 -9.74
C ASN A 354 -7.03 -6.25 -10.43
N ILE A 355 -6.72 -5.09 -10.99
CA ILE A 355 -7.69 -4.15 -11.56
C ILE A 355 -8.55 -4.72 -12.69
N ARG A 356 -8.09 -5.78 -13.40
CA ARG A 356 -8.85 -6.51 -14.41
C ARG A 356 -9.66 -7.70 -13.85
N ARG A 357 -9.54 -7.95 -12.54
CA ARG A 357 -10.37 -8.89 -11.77
C ARG A 357 -10.95 -8.17 -10.54
N PRO A 358 -11.84 -7.18 -10.73
CA PRO A 358 -12.45 -6.46 -9.62
C PRO A 358 -13.25 -7.39 -8.71
N GLY A 359 -13.58 -6.93 -7.52
CA GLY A 359 -14.35 -7.71 -6.54
C GLY A 359 -13.50 -8.67 -5.69
N TRP A 360 -12.18 -8.68 -5.82
CA TRP A 360 -11.27 -9.47 -5.00
C TRP A 360 -10.17 -8.60 -4.38
N VAL A 361 -9.79 -8.91 -3.14
CA VAL A 361 -8.61 -8.36 -2.45
C VAL A 361 -7.66 -9.49 -2.11
N PHE A 362 -6.36 -9.24 -2.27
CA PHE A 362 -5.29 -10.15 -1.84
C PHE A 362 -4.78 -9.70 -0.49
N LEU A 363 -4.73 -10.60 0.46
CA LEU A 363 -4.38 -10.35 1.85
C LEU A 363 -3.10 -11.10 2.22
N SER A 364 -2.18 -10.40 2.88
CA SER A 364 -0.99 -10.99 3.51
C SER A 364 -1.28 -11.23 4.99
N TYR A 365 -1.08 -12.45 5.46
CA TYR A 365 -1.23 -12.82 6.88
C TYR A 365 0.13 -13.18 7.46
N GLU A 366 0.75 -12.27 8.17
CA GLU A 366 2.13 -12.40 8.65
C GLU A 366 2.33 -12.10 10.13
N GLY A 367 1.30 -11.73 10.86
CA GLY A 367 1.41 -11.44 12.28
C GLY A 367 2.00 -12.60 13.08
N SER A 368 2.60 -12.29 14.24
CA SER A 368 3.07 -13.33 15.13
C SER A 368 1.88 -14.21 15.55
N TYR A 369 2.04 -15.52 15.43
CA TYR A 369 1.00 -16.49 15.77
C TYR A 369 0.46 -16.28 17.20
N ASP A 370 1.34 -16.01 18.14
CA ASP A 370 0.95 -15.78 19.54
C ASP A 370 0.10 -14.53 19.71
N LYS A 371 0.46 -13.40 19.07
CA LYS A 371 -0.33 -12.17 19.11
C LYS A 371 -1.71 -12.35 18.46
N VAL A 372 -1.78 -13.07 17.36
CA VAL A 372 -3.05 -13.34 16.69
C VAL A 372 -3.92 -14.26 17.56
N LYS A 373 -3.33 -15.29 18.15
CA LYS A 373 -3.99 -16.22 19.06
C LYS A 373 -4.49 -15.52 20.33
N GLU A 374 -3.69 -14.64 20.92
CA GLU A 374 -4.09 -13.82 22.07
C GLU A 374 -5.28 -12.91 21.74
N ALA A 375 -5.24 -12.25 20.58
CA ALA A 375 -6.28 -11.29 20.17
C ALA A 375 -7.62 -11.95 19.81
N SER A 376 -7.58 -13.14 19.19
CA SER A 376 -8.75 -13.79 18.61
C SER A 376 -9.00 -15.23 19.11
N GLY A 377 -8.03 -15.83 19.77
CA GLY A 377 -8.01 -17.27 20.09
C GLY A 377 -7.94 -18.15 18.82
N TRP A 378 -7.73 -17.57 17.63
CA TRP A 378 -7.84 -18.25 16.36
C TRP A 378 -7.08 -17.51 15.25
N ALA A 379 -6.17 -18.16 14.55
CA ALA A 379 -5.31 -17.60 13.51
C ALA A 379 -5.35 -18.46 12.23
N PRO A 380 -6.44 -18.40 11.43
CA PRO A 380 -6.68 -19.36 10.36
C PRO A 380 -5.71 -19.26 9.18
N PHE A 381 -5.09 -18.10 8.94
CA PHE A 381 -4.35 -17.83 7.71
C PHE A 381 -2.87 -17.46 7.96
N TYR A 382 -2.34 -17.87 9.10
CA TYR A 382 -0.97 -17.54 9.48
C TYR A 382 0.05 -17.94 8.42
N ARG A 383 0.88 -17.00 7.98
CA ARG A 383 1.87 -17.14 6.89
C ARG A 383 1.25 -17.59 5.56
N GLU A 384 0.11 -17.01 5.21
CA GLU A 384 -0.56 -17.29 3.94
C GLU A 384 -0.88 -16.03 3.16
N ILE A 385 -1.04 -16.20 1.85
CA ILE A 385 -1.72 -15.27 0.98
C ILE A 385 -3.12 -15.82 0.69
N VAL A 386 -4.12 -14.96 0.88
CA VAL A 386 -5.52 -15.29 0.68
C VAL A 386 -6.14 -14.26 -0.29
N ALA A 387 -6.87 -14.73 -1.29
CA ALA A 387 -7.78 -13.89 -2.07
C ALA A 387 -9.18 -13.97 -1.46
N LEU A 388 -9.81 -12.81 -1.23
CA LEU A 388 -11.11 -12.67 -0.59
C LEU A 388 -12.04 -11.81 -1.45
N ARG A 389 -13.30 -12.23 -1.58
CA ARG A 389 -14.37 -11.41 -2.18
C ARG A 389 -14.67 -10.20 -1.30
N ILE A 390 -14.85 -9.03 -1.92
CA ILE A 390 -15.13 -7.78 -1.20
C ILE A 390 -16.63 -7.46 -1.08
N ASP A 391 -17.49 -8.35 -1.58
CA ASP A 391 -18.96 -8.24 -1.53
C ASP A 391 -19.57 -8.59 -0.16
N GLY A 392 -18.74 -9.03 0.80
CA GLY A 392 -19.21 -9.44 2.12
C GLY A 392 -19.72 -10.89 2.19
N SER A 393 -19.65 -11.66 1.09
CA SER A 393 -20.06 -13.09 1.06
C SER A 393 -19.17 -13.99 1.94
N GLY A 394 -17.94 -13.54 2.22
CA GLY A 394 -16.93 -14.37 2.89
C GLY A 394 -16.30 -15.43 1.98
N GLU A 395 -16.59 -15.40 0.66
CA GLU A 395 -15.91 -16.27 -0.30
C GLU A 395 -14.42 -15.97 -0.32
N LEU A 396 -13.60 -16.99 -0.11
CA LEU A 396 -12.15 -16.85 -0.07
C LEU A 396 -11.43 -18.03 -0.74
N ARG A 397 -10.22 -17.75 -1.19
CA ARG A 397 -9.27 -18.74 -1.73
C ARG A 397 -7.94 -18.62 -1.01
N ARG A 398 -7.50 -19.70 -0.39
CA ARG A 398 -6.14 -19.81 0.16
C ARG A 398 -5.19 -20.12 -0.99
N ILE A 399 -4.19 -19.28 -1.18
CA ILE A 399 -3.34 -19.34 -2.36
C ILE A 399 -2.06 -20.11 -2.09
N VAL A 400 -1.26 -19.69 -1.12
CA VAL A 400 0.07 -20.22 -0.87
C VAL A 400 0.52 -19.90 0.56
N HIS A 401 1.32 -20.80 1.16
CA HIS A 401 2.10 -20.48 2.35
C HIS A 401 3.33 -19.67 1.96
N THR A 402 3.60 -18.60 2.69
CA THR A 402 4.66 -17.64 2.34
C THR A 402 6.02 -18.02 2.90
N HIS A 403 6.06 -18.90 3.88
CA HIS A 403 7.28 -19.33 4.58
C HIS A 403 8.14 -18.21 5.15
N ASN A 404 7.59 -17.02 5.36
CA ASN A 404 8.35 -15.89 5.90
C ASN A 404 8.41 -15.91 7.43
N GLU A 405 9.45 -15.29 7.98
CA GLU A 405 9.55 -14.92 9.39
C GLU A 405 9.79 -13.41 9.45
N VAL A 406 8.81 -12.65 9.97
CA VAL A 406 8.90 -11.19 10.01
C VAL A 406 9.87 -10.77 11.11
N SER A 407 11.02 -10.24 10.71
CA SER A 407 12.05 -9.67 11.59
C SER A 407 12.16 -8.15 11.45
N ASP A 408 11.78 -7.62 10.29
CA ASP A 408 11.81 -6.20 9.96
C ASP A 408 10.81 -5.88 8.83
N TYR A 409 10.73 -4.61 8.42
CA TYR A 409 9.86 -4.15 7.34
C TYR A 409 10.11 -4.87 6.00
N TYR A 410 11.36 -5.22 5.69
CA TYR A 410 11.69 -5.83 4.39
C TYR A 410 11.34 -7.31 4.32
N SER A 411 11.27 -7.97 5.47
CA SER A 411 10.82 -9.37 5.59
C SER A 411 9.30 -9.54 5.64
N GLU A 412 8.52 -8.43 5.63
CA GLU A 412 7.07 -8.48 5.46
C GLU A 412 6.68 -9.00 4.07
N ILE A 413 5.55 -9.72 3.98
CA ILE A 413 5.08 -10.41 2.77
C ILE A 413 4.81 -9.47 1.60
N HIS A 414 4.12 -8.36 1.85
CA HIS A 414 3.72 -7.34 0.86
C HIS A 414 3.09 -7.92 -0.42
N ALA A 415 2.24 -8.95 -0.31
CA ALA A 415 1.64 -9.60 -1.48
C ALA A 415 0.97 -8.60 -2.43
N SER A 416 1.33 -8.66 -3.72
CA SER A 416 0.75 -7.83 -4.78
C SER A 416 0.33 -8.71 -5.97
N PRO A 417 -0.97 -8.71 -6.35
CA PRO A 417 -1.45 -9.50 -7.49
C PRO A 417 -1.10 -8.84 -8.82
N SER A 418 -1.00 -9.66 -9.87
CA SER A 418 -0.96 -9.19 -11.26
C SER A 418 -2.29 -8.53 -11.67
N PRO A 419 -2.33 -7.71 -12.75
CA PRO A 419 -3.55 -7.00 -13.17
C PRO A 419 -4.79 -7.87 -13.35
N ASP A 420 -4.66 -9.12 -13.80
CA ASP A 420 -5.78 -10.07 -13.96
C ASP A 420 -5.97 -11.01 -12.76
N GLY A 421 -5.12 -10.87 -11.72
CA GLY A 421 -5.16 -11.72 -10.55
C GLY A 421 -4.67 -13.16 -10.78
N SER A 422 -4.14 -13.50 -11.94
CA SER A 422 -3.65 -14.86 -12.24
C SER A 422 -2.30 -15.17 -11.60
N GLN A 423 -1.62 -14.16 -11.07
CA GLN A 423 -0.36 -14.29 -10.38
C GLN A 423 -0.35 -13.41 -9.12
N VAL A 424 0.44 -13.75 -8.12
CA VAL A 424 0.72 -12.92 -6.96
C VAL A 424 2.20 -13.01 -6.61
N ILE A 425 2.86 -11.85 -6.45
CA ILE A 425 4.24 -11.75 -5.97
C ILE A 425 4.25 -11.47 -4.47
N TRP A 426 5.21 -12.02 -3.77
CA TRP A 426 5.44 -11.74 -2.34
C TRP A 426 6.90 -11.89 -1.97
N SER A 427 7.29 -11.27 -0.85
CA SER A 427 8.63 -11.35 -0.28
C SER A 427 8.69 -12.37 0.85
N SER A 428 9.80 -13.11 0.95
CA SER A 428 10.04 -14.06 2.03
C SER A 428 11.54 -14.30 2.26
N ASN A 429 11.91 -14.38 3.56
CA ASN A 429 13.22 -14.87 4.00
C ASN A 429 13.24 -16.40 4.23
N TRP A 430 12.18 -17.09 3.86
CA TRP A 430 12.00 -18.54 3.96
C TRP A 430 12.14 -19.10 5.39
N GLY A 431 11.62 -18.37 6.39
CA GLY A 431 11.64 -18.78 7.79
C GLY A 431 12.97 -18.55 8.49
N GLU A 432 13.90 -17.81 7.90
CA GLU A 432 15.19 -17.47 8.46
C GLU A 432 15.16 -16.04 9.02
N PRO A 433 15.01 -15.83 10.33
CA PRO A 433 14.95 -14.51 10.94
C PRO A 433 16.23 -13.72 10.62
N GLY A 434 16.07 -12.52 10.02
CA GLY A 434 17.20 -11.71 9.57
C GLY A 434 17.94 -12.27 8.36
N GLY A 435 17.46 -13.36 7.77
CA GLY A 435 18.00 -13.92 6.54
C GLY A 435 17.62 -13.14 5.28
N PRO A 436 18.27 -13.45 4.14
CA PRO A 436 18.09 -12.70 2.91
C PRO A 436 16.67 -12.86 2.35
N VAL A 437 16.06 -11.71 1.98
CA VAL A 437 14.67 -11.61 1.50
C VAL A 437 14.63 -11.67 -0.03
N ALA A 438 13.98 -12.71 -0.56
CA ALA A 438 13.73 -12.89 -1.99
C ALA A 438 12.26 -12.75 -2.33
N ASP A 439 11.97 -12.48 -3.61
CA ASP A 439 10.61 -12.53 -4.14
C ASP A 439 10.27 -13.89 -4.72
N TYR A 440 9.00 -14.23 -4.57
CA TYR A 440 8.36 -15.43 -5.10
C TYR A 440 7.08 -15.05 -5.84
N VAL A 441 6.71 -15.82 -6.85
CA VAL A 441 5.45 -15.64 -7.59
C VAL A 441 4.66 -16.94 -7.59
N ALA A 442 3.41 -16.89 -7.12
CA ALA A 442 2.45 -17.98 -7.28
C ALA A 442 1.56 -17.74 -8.51
N ARG A 443 1.20 -18.83 -9.18
CA ARG A 443 0.22 -18.83 -10.28
C ARG A 443 -1.11 -19.38 -9.79
N ILE A 444 -2.19 -18.70 -10.15
CA ILE A 444 -3.52 -18.95 -9.63
C ILE A 444 -4.44 -19.33 -10.78
N ASP A 445 -4.98 -20.54 -10.72
CA ASP A 445 -6.00 -21.00 -11.66
C ASP A 445 -7.37 -20.56 -11.15
N TRP A 446 -8.00 -19.61 -11.85
CA TRP A 446 -9.35 -19.18 -11.55
C TRP A 446 -10.36 -20.06 -12.31
N PRO A 447 -11.41 -20.58 -11.61
CA PRO A 447 -12.39 -21.49 -12.26
C PRO A 447 -13.18 -20.84 -13.40
N ASP A 448 -13.28 -19.51 -13.37
CA ASP A 448 -13.98 -18.67 -14.34
C ASP A 448 -13.06 -18.10 -15.43
N ALA A 449 -11.76 -18.36 -15.37
CA ALA A 449 -10.83 -17.99 -16.43
C ALA A 449 -11.17 -18.83 -17.67
N LYS A 450 -11.81 -18.22 -18.68
CA LYS A 450 -11.91 -18.85 -20.00
C LYS A 450 -10.51 -19.01 -20.58
N PRO A 451 -10.20 -20.15 -21.21
CA PRO A 451 -8.90 -20.41 -21.81
C PRO A 451 -8.57 -19.41 -22.92
#